data_749a39f33dd525694a994a34052d2c07
#
_entry.id   749a39f33dd525694a994a34052d2c07
#
_cell.length_a   1.000
_cell.length_b   1.000
_cell.length_c   1.000
_cell.angle_alpha   90.00
_cell.angle_beta   90.00
_cell.angle_gamma   90.00
#
_symmetry.space_group_name_H-M   'P 1'
#
loop_
_entity.id
_entity.type
_entity.pdbx_description
1 polymer ?
#
loop_
_entity_poly.entity_id
_entity_poly.type
_entity_poly.pdbx_seq_one_letter_code
_entity_poly.pdbx_strand_id
1 'polypeptide(L)'
;MQAGDLIREARRRAGLTQRELAERLATTQSAIARLERGGTEPSYERVVEAVRACGMDLVPQLLRADDADWSVASSNLNVSPDARVRRHQAALRFAMAGRRALTDARG
;
A
#
# COMPACT_ATOMS: atom_id res chain seq x y z
N MET A 1 8.86 4.39 -5.37
CA MET A 1 7.86 3.37 -5.76
C MET A 1 6.62 4.08 -6.31
N GLN A 2 6.16 3.66 -7.47
CA GLN A 2 4.96 4.22 -8.06
C GLN A 2 3.73 3.44 -7.60
N ALA A 3 2.55 4.05 -7.74
CA ALA A 3 1.31 3.42 -7.34
C ALA A 3 1.07 2.09 -8.07
N GLY A 4 1.44 2.02 -9.34
CA GLY A 4 1.33 0.78 -10.11
C GLY A 4 2.16 -0.36 -9.55
N ASP A 5 3.29 -0.05 -8.93
CA ASP A 5 4.15 -1.06 -8.30
C ASP A 5 3.48 -1.68 -7.08
N LEU A 6 2.72 -0.89 -6.33
CA LEU A 6 1.97 -1.39 -5.18
C LEU A 6 0.88 -2.36 -5.63
N ILE A 7 0.18 -2.02 -6.69
CA ILE A 7 -0.87 -2.87 -7.25
C ILE A 7 -0.28 -4.19 -7.72
N ARG A 8 0.83 -4.12 -8.46
CA ARG A 8 1.52 -5.31 -8.93
C ARG A 8 1.98 -6.20 -7.79
N GLU A 9 2.58 -5.59 -6.77
CA GLU A 9 3.08 -6.33 -5.61
C GLU A 9 1.94 -7.03 -4.86
N ALA A 10 0.85 -6.32 -4.62
CA ALA A 10 -0.32 -6.90 -3.95
C ALA A 10 -0.89 -8.06 -4.76
N ARG A 11 -0.99 -7.88 -6.07
CA ARG A 11 -1.49 -8.91 -6.97
C ARG A 11 -0.61 -10.17 -6.93
N ARG A 12 0.71 -9.98 -6.99
CA ARG A 12 1.65 -11.10 -6.97
C ARG A 12 1.61 -11.85 -5.64
N ARG A 13 1.52 -11.12 -4.54
CA ARG A 13 1.41 -11.74 -3.22
C ARG A 13 0.14 -12.54 -3.07
N ALA A 14 -0.92 -12.11 -3.72
CA ALA A 14 -2.20 -12.82 -3.71
C ALA A 14 -2.22 -13.99 -4.69
N GLY A 15 -1.21 -14.14 -5.54
CA GLY A 15 -1.16 -15.18 -6.55
C GLY A 15 -2.15 -14.99 -7.69
N LEU A 16 -2.53 -13.74 -7.96
CA LEU A 16 -3.51 -13.41 -8.99
C LEU A 16 -2.84 -13.01 -10.29
N THR A 17 -3.47 -13.37 -11.41
CA THR A 17 -3.10 -12.83 -12.72
C THR A 17 -3.74 -11.44 -12.86
N GLN A 18 -3.25 -10.66 -13.84
CA GLN A 18 -3.86 -9.38 -14.15
C GLN A 18 -5.34 -9.55 -14.51
N ARG A 19 -5.66 -10.61 -15.22
CA ARG A 19 -7.03 -10.90 -15.61
C ARG A 19 -7.92 -11.18 -14.39
N GLU A 20 -7.42 -11.96 -13.45
CA GLU A 20 -8.15 -12.27 -12.23
C GLU A 20 -8.40 -11.03 -11.39
N LEU A 21 -7.41 -10.16 -11.27
CA LEU A 21 -7.58 -8.90 -10.56
C LEU A 21 -8.59 -8.01 -11.27
N ALA A 22 -8.54 -7.97 -12.61
CA ALA A 22 -9.50 -7.21 -13.41
C ALA A 22 -10.93 -7.67 -13.15
N GLU A 23 -11.14 -8.97 -13.07
CA GLU A 23 -12.45 -9.53 -12.76
C GLU A 23 -12.94 -9.09 -11.40
N ARG A 24 -12.08 -9.09 -10.40
CA ARG A 24 -12.43 -8.65 -9.04
C ARG A 24 -12.78 -7.17 -8.97
N LEU A 25 -12.16 -6.37 -9.83
CA LEU A 25 -12.39 -4.92 -9.87
C LEU A 25 -13.44 -4.51 -10.90
N ALA A 26 -14.07 -5.47 -11.56
CA ALA A 26 -15.05 -5.23 -12.62
C ALA A 26 -14.48 -4.32 -13.73
N THR A 27 -13.26 -4.61 -14.13
CA THR A 27 -12.57 -3.86 -15.18
C THR A 27 -11.91 -4.83 -16.15
N THR A 28 -11.09 -4.33 -17.06
CA THR A 28 -10.43 -5.15 -18.08
C THR A 28 -8.98 -5.42 -17.71
N GLN A 29 -8.44 -6.54 -18.22
CA GLN A 29 -7.04 -6.85 -18.04
C GLN A 29 -6.13 -5.74 -18.60
N SER A 30 -6.52 -5.14 -19.73
CA SER A 30 -5.79 -4.03 -20.31
C SER A 30 -5.70 -2.83 -19.36
N ALA A 31 -6.79 -2.56 -18.62
CA ALA A 31 -6.80 -1.48 -17.64
C ALA A 31 -5.84 -1.75 -16.49
N ILE A 32 -5.82 -3.00 -16.00
CA ILE A 32 -4.89 -3.38 -14.95
C ILE A 32 -3.44 -3.29 -15.44
N ALA A 33 -3.17 -3.78 -16.63
CA ALA A 33 -1.83 -3.70 -17.21
C ALA A 33 -1.36 -2.25 -17.31
N ARG A 34 -2.26 -1.34 -17.69
CA ARG A 34 -1.95 0.08 -17.79
C ARG A 34 -1.64 0.70 -16.42
N LEU A 35 -2.42 0.35 -15.41
CA LEU A 35 -2.18 0.82 -14.05
C LEU A 35 -0.82 0.35 -13.54
N GLU A 36 -0.47 -0.90 -13.80
CA GLU A 36 0.80 -1.46 -13.34
C GLU A 36 2.02 -0.89 -14.08
N ARG A 37 1.85 -0.49 -15.33
CA ARG A 37 2.94 0.11 -16.10
C ARG A 37 3.27 1.53 -15.68
N GLY A 38 2.37 2.20 -14.96
CA GLY A 38 2.59 3.56 -14.51
C GLY A 38 2.36 4.62 -15.57
N GLY A 39 1.75 4.28 -16.70
CA GLY A 39 1.43 5.22 -17.75
C GLY A 39 0.34 6.21 -17.34
N THR A 40 -0.51 5.81 -16.44
CA THR A 40 -1.53 6.66 -15.84
C THR A 40 -1.41 6.52 -14.33
N GLU A 41 -1.36 7.64 -13.62
CA GLU A 41 -1.28 7.59 -12.18
C GLU A 41 -2.68 7.38 -11.59
N PRO A 42 -2.93 6.25 -10.93
CA PRO A 42 -4.24 6.00 -10.33
C PRO A 42 -4.46 6.88 -9.11
N SER A 43 -5.72 7.16 -8.80
CA SER A 43 -6.06 7.86 -7.57
C SER A 43 -5.73 6.96 -6.36
N TYR A 44 -5.57 7.59 -5.22
CA TYR A 44 -5.37 6.85 -3.97
C TYR A 44 -6.48 5.83 -3.74
N GLU A 45 -7.72 6.23 -3.96
CA GLU A 45 -8.87 5.36 -3.80
C GLU A 45 -8.80 4.14 -4.70
N ARG A 46 -8.36 4.33 -5.94
CA ARG A 46 -8.23 3.23 -6.89
C ARG A 46 -7.14 2.25 -6.45
N VAL A 47 -6.03 2.76 -5.92
CA VAL A 47 -4.97 1.91 -5.39
C VAL A 47 -5.49 1.08 -4.21
N VAL A 48 -6.22 1.71 -3.30
CA VAL A 48 -6.80 1.03 -2.15
C VAL A 48 -7.77 -0.06 -2.59
N GLU A 49 -8.62 0.22 -3.56
CA GLU A 49 -9.53 -0.79 -4.12
C GLU A 49 -8.79 -2.00 -4.66
N ALA A 50 -7.75 -1.75 -5.45
CA ALA A 50 -6.97 -2.81 -6.05
C ALA A 50 -6.26 -3.65 -4.99
N VAL A 51 -5.67 -3.01 -4.00
CA VAL A 51 -4.99 -3.70 -2.91
C VAL A 51 -5.97 -4.54 -2.09
N ARG A 52 -7.14 -4.00 -1.80
CA ARG A 52 -8.19 -4.73 -1.08
C ARG A 52 -8.72 -5.91 -1.87
N ALA A 53 -8.85 -5.78 -3.18
CA ALA A 53 -9.27 -6.87 -4.04
C ALA A 53 -8.27 -8.03 -3.99
N CYS A 54 -7.02 -7.76 -3.64
CA CYS A 54 -5.99 -8.77 -3.45
C CYS A 54 -5.96 -9.34 -2.03
N GLY A 55 -6.90 -8.94 -1.18
CA GLY A 55 -6.97 -9.43 0.20
C GLY A 55 -6.01 -8.73 1.14
N MET A 56 -5.49 -7.59 0.74
CA MET A 56 -4.56 -6.79 1.55
C MET A 56 -5.15 -5.43 1.82
N ASP A 57 -4.46 -4.62 2.61
CA ASP A 57 -4.88 -3.26 2.86
C ASP A 57 -3.67 -2.34 2.74
N LEU A 58 -3.92 -1.11 2.31
CA LEU A 58 -2.91 -0.07 2.20
C LEU A 58 -3.08 0.86 3.40
N VAL A 59 -2.06 0.89 4.24
CA VAL A 59 -2.09 1.71 5.44
C VAL A 59 -1.12 2.87 5.27
N PRO A 60 -1.61 4.11 5.07
CA PRO A 60 -0.73 5.26 4.92
C PRO A 60 -0.08 5.64 6.24
N GLN A 61 1.14 6.13 6.16
CA GLN A 61 1.90 6.58 7.31
C GLN A 61 2.44 7.98 7.04
N LEU A 62 2.44 8.80 8.07
CA LEU A 62 3.10 10.09 8.03
C LEU A 62 4.35 10.00 8.89
N LEU A 63 5.50 10.17 8.26
CA LEU A 63 6.78 10.16 8.94
C LEU A 63 7.41 11.55 8.81
N ARG A 64 8.25 11.91 9.77
CA ARG A 64 9.05 13.13 9.63
C ARG A 64 9.99 12.94 8.45
N ALA A 65 10.28 14.03 7.74
CA ALA A 65 11.17 13.97 6.58
C ALA A 65 12.54 13.38 6.94
N ASP A 66 13.04 13.66 8.14
CA ASP A 66 14.33 13.14 8.62
C ASP A 66 14.28 11.62 8.77
N ASP A 67 13.15 11.10 9.27
CA ASP A 67 12.96 9.66 9.48
C ASP A 67 12.66 8.94 8.17
N ALA A 68 12.13 9.67 7.20
CA ALA A 68 11.78 9.13 5.89
C ALA A 68 12.91 9.28 4.87
N ASP A 69 14.05 9.87 5.27
CA ASP A 69 15.21 10.03 4.42
C ASP A 69 15.72 8.68 3.93
N TRP A 70 16.27 8.68 2.73
CA TRP A 70 16.84 7.48 2.13
C TRP A 70 17.94 6.86 2.95
N SER A 71 18.74 7.69 3.63
CA SER A 71 19.76 7.18 4.54
C SER A 71 19.12 6.36 5.65
N VAL A 72 17.99 6.81 6.15
CA VAL A 72 17.23 6.08 7.16
C VAL A 72 16.62 4.82 6.57
N ALA A 73 16.01 4.93 5.40
CA ALA A 73 15.44 3.78 4.70
C ALA A 73 16.51 2.73 4.39
N SER A 74 17.68 3.17 3.93
CA SER A 74 18.80 2.28 3.68
C SER A 74 19.33 1.67 4.97
N SER A 75 19.39 2.46 6.03
CA SER A 75 19.82 1.99 7.34
C SER A 75 18.85 0.98 7.93
N ASN A 76 17.57 1.12 7.63
CA ASN A 76 16.56 0.17 8.12
C ASN A 76 16.79 -1.24 7.64
N LEU A 77 17.46 -1.41 6.51
CA LEU A 77 17.86 -2.72 6.03
C LEU A 77 18.94 -3.35 6.92
N ASN A 78 19.67 -2.52 7.62
CA ASN A 78 20.79 -2.93 8.48
C ASN A 78 20.50 -2.77 9.97
N VAL A 79 19.33 -2.22 10.32
CA VAL A 79 18.91 -2.06 11.71
C VAL A 79 18.45 -3.41 12.24
N SER A 80 18.63 -3.63 13.55
CA SER A 80 18.20 -4.89 14.18
C SER A 80 16.72 -5.13 13.93
N PRO A 81 16.30 -6.39 13.73
CA PRO A 81 14.90 -6.72 13.50
C PRO A 81 13.96 -6.16 14.57
N ASP A 82 14.39 -6.18 15.82
CA ASP A 82 13.58 -5.70 16.94
C ASP A 82 13.27 -4.21 16.82
N ALA A 83 14.26 -3.40 16.46
CA ALA A 83 14.06 -1.97 16.29
C ALA A 83 13.11 -1.68 15.12
N ARG A 84 13.24 -2.43 14.03
CA ARG A 84 12.35 -2.30 12.87
C ARG A 84 10.92 -2.66 13.24
N VAL A 85 10.73 -3.75 13.95
CA VAL A 85 9.40 -4.23 14.35
C VAL A 85 8.73 -3.20 15.26
N ARG A 86 9.44 -2.68 16.24
CA ARG A 86 8.87 -1.68 17.16
C ARG A 86 8.46 -0.42 16.41
N ARG A 87 9.29 0.05 15.50
CA ARG A 87 9.00 1.25 14.71
C ARG A 87 7.78 1.03 13.83
N HIS A 88 7.71 -0.11 13.19
CA HIS A 88 6.60 -0.49 12.34
C HIS A 88 5.29 -0.61 13.13
N GLN A 89 5.32 -1.25 14.29
CA GLN A 89 4.16 -1.42 15.15
C GLN A 89 3.61 -0.08 15.63
N ALA A 90 4.50 0.85 16.00
CA ALA A 90 4.08 2.18 16.43
C ALA A 90 3.37 2.92 15.29
N ALA A 91 3.90 2.85 14.08
CA ALA A 91 3.30 3.49 12.92
C ALA A 91 1.94 2.89 12.60
N LEU A 92 1.82 1.56 12.68
CA LEU A 92 0.56 0.87 12.44
C LEU A 92 -0.50 1.25 13.46
N ARG A 93 -0.15 1.31 14.72
CA ARG A 93 -1.09 1.70 15.78
C ARG A 93 -1.63 3.10 15.54
N PHE A 94 -0.77 4.03 15.19
CA PHE A 94 -1.17 5.39 14.90
C PHE A 94 -2.13 5.45 13.71
N ALA A 95 -1.80 4.74 12.63
CA ALA A 95 -2.64 4.71 11.44
C ALA A 95 -4.01 4.08 11.74
N MET A 96 -4.05 3.01 12.51
CA MET A 96 -5.30 2.35 12.89
C MET A 96 -6.16 3.22 13.80
N ALA A 97 -5.55 3.92 14.75
CA ALA A 97 -6.25 4.83 15.63
C ALA A 97 -6.88 5.98 14.84
N GLY A 98 -6.14 6.54 13.90
CA GLY A 98 -6.66 7.60 13.03
C GLY A 98 -7.83 7.11 12.19
N ARG A 99 -7.76 5.91 11.67
CA ARG A 99 -8.85 5.31 10.89
C ARG A 99 -10.11 5.12 11.71
N ARG A 100 -9.97 4.64 12.95
CA ARG A 100 -11.10 4.48 13.85
C ARG A 100 -11.78 5.80 14.17
N ALA A 101 -10.99 6.84 14.44
CA ALA A 101 -11.50 8.17 14.71
C ALA A 101 -12.31 8.69 13.54
N LEU A 102 -11.84 8.49 12.31
CA LEU A 102 -12.57 8.91 11.11
C LEU A 102 -13.86 8.12 10.94
N THR A 103 -13.82 6.83 11.20
CA THR A 103 -15.01 5.98 11.11
C THR A 103 -16.05 6.39 12.14
N ASP A 104 -15.64 6.64 13.38
CA ASP A 104 -16.53 7.07 14.45
C ASP A 104 -17.16 8.43 14.15
N ALA A 105 -16.38 9.33 13.56
CA ALA A 105 -16.89 10.65 13.18
C ALA A 105 -17.95 10.57 12.08
N ARG A 106 -17.88 9.57 11.23
CA ARG A 106 -18.87 9.34 10.16
C ARG A 106 -20.08 8.55 10.64
N GLY A 107 -19.89 7.76 11.67
CA GLY A 107 -20.91 6.92 12.23
C GLY A 107 -21.87 7.67 13.08
#